data_3d3b34d7ff99f3510d2cc20a8c398089
#
_entry.id   3d3b34d7ff99f3510d2cc20a8c398089
#
_cell.length_a   1.000
_cell.length_b   1.000
_cell.length_c   1.000
_cell.angle_alpha   90.00
_cell.angle_beta   90.00
_cell.angle_gamma   90.00
#
_symmetry.space_group_name_H-M   'P 1'
#
loop_
_entity.id
_entity.type
_entity.pdbx_description
1 polymer ?
#
loop_
_entity_poly.entity_id
_entity_poly.type
_entity_poly.pdbx_seq_one_letter_code
_entity_poly.pdbx_strand_id
1 'polypeptide(L)' 'MKPHVKNYLKAHGYGEQDFIPCEECGRQAVDIHHMIFRSQGGTDEVDNLIALCRDCHDMAHGKVKI' A
#
# COMPACT_ATOMS: atom_id res chain seq x y z
N MET A 1 7.10 4.53 12.02
CA MET A 1 6.69 4.05 10.68
C MET A 1 6.81 2.53 10.64
N LYS A 2 5.83 1.87 10.08
CA LYS A 2 5.82 0.41 10.00
C LYS A 2 6.89 -0.09 9.03
N PRO A 3 7.49 -1.25 9.27
CA PRO A 3 8.57 -1.76 8.42
C PRO A 3 8.19 -1.89 6.94
N HIS A 4 6.97 -2.35 6.64
CA HIS A 4 6.56 -2.50 5.24
C HIS A 4 6.44 -1.15 4.52
N VAL A 5 6.05 -0.10 5.23
CA VAL A 5 5.97 1.24 4.65
C VAL A 5 7.38 1.72 4.30
N LYS A 6 8.34 1.54 5.20
CA LYS A 6 9.73 1.90 4.94
C LYS A 6 10.29 1.14 3.74
N ASN A 7 10.00 -0.15 3.65
CA ASN A 7 10.47 -0.98 2.54
C ASN A 7 9.93 -0.47 1.22
N TYR A 8 8.65 -0.12 1.17
CA TYR A 8 8.04 0.40 -0.05
C TYR A 8 8.67 1.73 -0.46
N LEU A 9 8.77 2.66 0.50
CA LEU A 9 9.34 3.98 0.21
C LEU A 9 10.77 3.86 -0.31
N LYS A 10 11.57 3.05 0.34
CA LYS A 10 12.98 2.88 -0.04
C LYS A 10 13.11 2.28 -1.43
N ALA A 11 12.32 1.27 -1.73
CA ALA A 11 12.39 0.57 -3.01
C ALA A 11 11.98 1.48 -4.18
N HIS A 12 11.03 2.40 -3.94
CA HIS A 12 10.55 3.31 -4.96
C HIS A 12 11.26 4.67 -4.95
N GLY A 13 12.21 4.88 -4.03
CA GLY A 13 12.94 6.14 -3.96
C GLY A 13 12.15 7.30 -3.39
N TYR A 14 11.11 7.05 -2.61
CA TYR A 14 10.31 8.10 -1.99
C TYR A 14 10.84 8.47 -0.62
N GLY A 15 10.80 9.77 -0.30
CA GLY A 15 10.98 10.24 1.07
C GLY A 15 9.67 10.19 1.83
N GLU A 16 9.74 10.36 3.15
CA GLU A 16 8.55 10.26 4.01
C GLU A 16 7.51 11.33 3.72
N GLN A 17 7.92 12.46 3.14
CA GLN A 17 7.03 13.57 2.84
C GLN A 17 6.73 13.71 1.35
N ASP A 18 7.18 12.77 0.55
CA ASP A 18 6.91 12.80 -0.87
C ASP A 18 5.47 12.40 -1.16
N PHE A 19 4.94 12.93 -2.25
CA PHE A 19 3.64 12.49 -2.74
C PHE A 19 3.79 11.06 -3.27
N ILE A 20 2.98 10.15 -2.74
CA ILE A 20 2.97 8.75 -3.17
C ILE A 20 1.64 8.50 -3.86
N PRO A 21 1.63 8.25 -5.18
CA PRO A 21 0.36 8.02 -5.87
C PRO A 21 -0.21 6.64 -5.56
N CYS A 22 -1.53 6.58 -5.47
CA CYS A 22 -2.23 5.30 -5.44
C CYS A 22 -1.97 4.57 -6.76
N GLU A 23 -1.57 3.31 -6.69
CA GLU A 23 -1.23 2.55 -7.89
C GLU A 23 -2.44 2.19 -8.73
N GLU A 24 -3.64 2.29 -8.15
CA GLU A 24 -4.88 1.96 -8.86
C GLU A 24 -5.52 3.18 -9.55
N CYS A 25 -5.53 4.34 -8.89
CA CYS A 25 -6.26 5.49 -9.40
C CYS A 25 -5.43 6.78 -9.52
N GLY A 26 -4.21 6.81 -9.01
CA GLY A 26 -3.34 7.97 -9.10
C GLY A 26 -3.56 9.05 -8.04
N ARG A 27 -4.58 8.94 -7.20
CA ARG A 27 -4.77 9.87 -6.09
C ARG A 27 -3.70 9.64 -5.04
N GLN A 28 -3.58 10.56 -4.10
CA GLN A 28 -2.62 10.39 -3.01
C GLN A 28 -2.91 9.11 -2.23
N ALA A 29 -1.91 8.25 -2.12
CA ALA A 29 -2.02 7.04 -1.31
C ALA A 29 -2.05 7.41 0.17
N VAL A 30 -2.85 6.67 0.94
CA VAL A 30 -2.93 6.86 2.40
C VAL A 30 -2.37 5.66 3.14
N ASP A 31 -2.14 4.54 2.45
CA ASP A 31 -1.62 3.34 3.09
C ASP A 31 -0.84 2.49 2.10
N ILE A 32 0.05 1.68 2.64
CA ILE A 32 0.77 0.66 1.88
C ILE A 32 0.15 -0.69 2.27
N HIS A 33 -0.50 -1.30 1.31
CA HIS A 33 -1.31 -2.50 1.53
C HIS A 33 -0.52 -3.76 1.16
N HIS A 34 -0.68 -4.81 1.97
CA HIS A 34 -0.14 -6.13 1.64
C HIS A 34 -1.10 -6.83 0.68
N MET A 35 -0.63 -7.19 -0.51
CA MET A 35 -1.47 -7.90 -1.48
C MET A 35 -1.83 -9.29 -0.98
N ILE A 36 -0.86 -9.99 -0.39
CA ILE A 36 -1.11 -11.23 0.35
C ILE A 36 -1.00 -10.88 1.83
N PHE A 37 -2.05 -11.10 2.59
CA PHE A 37 -2.07 -10.76 4.02
C PHE A 37 -1.00 -11.53 4.77
N ARG A 38 -0.43 -10.90 5.80
CA ARG A 38 0.60 -11.54 6.62
C ARG A 38 0.09 -12.83 7.25
N SER A 39 -1.18 -12.87 7.65
CA SER A 39 -1.81 -14.07 8.20
C SER A 39 -1.90 -15.21 7.20
N GLN A 40 -1.73 -14.92 5.91
CA GLN A 40 -1.77 -15.91 4.83
C GLN A 40 -0.40 -16.15 4.21
N GLY A 41 0.67 -15.83 4.95
CA GLY A 41 2.02 -16.03 4.49
C GLY A 41 2.61 -14.86 3.71
N GLY A 42 1.93 -13.72 3.69
CA GLY A 42 2.45 -12.52 3.00
C GLY A 42 3.67 -11.94 3.70
N THR A 43 4.57 -11.37 2.91
CA THR A 43 5.80 -10.76 3.40
C THR A 43 5.72 -9.25 3.36
N ASP A 44 6.72 -8.59 3.97
CA ASP A 44 6.88 -7.13 3.91
C ASP A 44 7.75 -6.69 2.72
N GLU A 45 8.05 -7.60 1.80
CA GLU A 45 8.83 -7.27 0.62
C GLU A 45 8.01 -6.43 -0.36
N VAL A 46 8.71 -5.58 -1.12
CA VAL A 46 8.06 -4.64 -2.04
C VAL A 46 7.16 -5.35 -3.06
N ASP A 47 7.49 -6.56 -3.45
CA ASP A 47 6.69 -7.34 -4.40
C ASP A 47 5.29 -7.64 -3.90
N ASN A 48 5.10 -7.60 -2.58
CA ASN A 48 3.82 -7.86 -1.94
C ASN A 48 3.13 -6.59 -1.45
N LEU A 49 3.64 -5.42 -1.82
CA LEU A 49 3.16 -4.15 -1.30
C LEU A 49 2.62 -3.29 -2.43
N ILE A 50 1.53 -2.57 -2.15
CA ILE A 50 0.93 -1.66 -3.10
C ILE A 50 0.43 -0.41 -2.36
N ALA A 51 0.72 0.76 -2.91
CA ALA A 51 0.23 2.02 -2.34
C ALA A 51 -1.20 2.25 -2.80
N LEU A 52 -2.09 2.51 -1.86
CA LEU A 52 -3.51 2.69 -2.16
C LEU A 52 -4.06 3.92 -1.45
N CYS A 53 -4.95 4.64 -2.13
CA CYS A 53 -5.76 5.67 -1.49
C CYS A 53 -6.83 5.00 -0.62
N ARG A 54 -7.56 5.82 0.15
CA ARG A 54 -8.58 5.31 1.07
C ARG A 54 -9.61 4.45 0.36
N ASP A 55 -10.13 4.94 -0.74
CA ASP A 55 -11.19 4.22 -1.47
C ASP A 55 -10.69 2.90 -2.03
N CYS A 56 -9.53 2.90 -2.67
CA CYS A 56 -8.98 1.67 -3.24
C CYS A 56 -8.59 0.68 -2.14
N HIS A 57 -8.09 1.18 -1.01
CA HIS A 57 -7.77 0.34 0.13
C HIS A 57 -9.02 -0.36 0.68
N ASP A 58 -10.10 0.38 0.82
CA ASP A 58 -11.38 -0.18 1.29
C ASP A 58 -11.92 -1.22 0.31
N MET A 59 -11.79 -0.99 -0.98
CA MET A 59 -12.20 -1.95 -2.00
C MET A 59 -11.36 -3.22 -1.92
N ALA A 60 -10.06 -3.10 -1.69
CA ALA A 60 -9.17 -4.24 -1.56
C ALA A 60 -9.53 -5.13 -0.36
N HIS A 61 -10.11 -4.52 0.68
CA HIS A 61 -10.60 -5.26 1.84
C HIS A 61 -12.04 -5.74 1.70
N GLY A 62 -12.68 -5.45 0.57
CA GLY A 62 -14.06 -5.85 0.35
C GLY A 62 -15.07 -5.12 1.22
N LYS A 63 -14.72 -3.94 1.71
CA LYS A 63 -15.61 -3.16 2.58
C LYS A 63 -16.68 -2.41 1.83
N VAL A 64 -16.43 -2.10 0.57
CA VAL A 64 -17.39 -1.40 -0.27
C VAL A 64 -18.31 -2.44 -0.87
N LYS A 65 -19.58 -2.34 -0.56
CA LYS A 65 -20.60 -3.25 -1.10
C LYS A 65 -21.49 -2.48 -2.05
N ILE A 66 -21.77 -3.09 -3.13
CA ILE A 66 -22.64 -2.54 -4.15
C ILE A 66 -24.00 -3.19 -4.04
#